data_30d3f9ca5647d8f0f7b3873916b4f78b
#
_entry.id   30d3f9ca5647d8f0f7b3873916b4f78b
#
_cell.length_a   1.000
_cell.length_b   1.000
_cell.length_c   1.000
_cell.angle_alpha   90.00
_cell.angle_beta   90.00
_cell.angle_gamma   90.00
#
_symmetry.space_group_name_H-M   'P 1'
#
loop_
_entity.id
_entity.type
_entity.pdbx_description
1 polymer ?
#
loop_
_entity_poly.entity_id
_entity_poly.type
_entity_poly.pdbx_seq_one_letter_code
_entity_poly.pdbx_strand_id
1 'polypeptide(L)'
;MDLKQFTLLIGVASLPSLVTAATVYRTISKVTAVAVDCPEGTAPRLPNLVWVTYSDGYSEYRQVRWANSPLADEQAEADAQKHPAGSQYEVGGFVIGDESTDNGYPVKAQIKVVAGGYQTPEKEVAHTFSLADVSIDGDNRLTHNRDEAIREICSWDVTQQLYNYRDTYGLSTEGYTKSDGWDSPDTKLKGHGSGHYMSAIAQAYAVATNPEQKAILRQNITRMVNELRQYQEMTFVYNKELKRNWEARDFAPEAELREMKGTWAAFDEYKKHPELYGYGYINAIPAQHCALIEMYRAYNNSDWVWAPYYSVHKQLAGLIDIATYFDDKEICDKALLIAKDMGLWVWNRMHYR
;
A
#
# COMPACT_ATOMS: atom_id res chain seq x y z
N MET A 1 -28.14 34.88 70.53
CA MET A 1 -28.66 33.96 69.51
C MET A 1 -27.42 33.30 68.87
N ASP A 2 -27.12 32.05 69.28
CA ASP A 2 -25.85 31.38 69.08
C ASP A 2 -25.69 30.87 67.66
N LEU A 3 -24.55 31.20 67.03
CA LEU A 3 -24.07 30.54 65.82
C LEU A 3 -23.29 29.28 66.23
N LYS A 4 -23.87 28.12 65.96
CA LYS A 4 -23.18 26.83 66.14
C LYS A 4 -22.21 26.65 64.98
N GLN A 5 -20.94 26.51 65.35
CA GLN A 5 -19.86 26.08 64.43
C GLN A 5 -20.10 24.64 63.97
N PHE A 6 -20.19 24.40 62.69
CA PHE A 6 -20.08 23.09 62.08
C PHE A 6 -18.62 22.86 61.70
N THR A 7 -17.94 22.02 62.46
CA THR A 7 -16.62 21.51 62.07
C THR A 7 -16.80 20.36 61.09
N LEU A 8 -16.38 20.59 59.85
CA LEU A 8 -16.36 19.56 58.79
C LEU A 8 -15.07 18.75 58.95
N LEU A 9 -15.14 17.52 59.44
CA LEU A 9 -14.04 16.56 59.35
C LEU A 9 -13.88 16.11 57.93
N ILE A 10 -12.84 16.58 57.23
CA ILE A 10 -12.40 16.04 55.97
C ILE A 10 -11.54 14.79 56.28
N GLY A 11 -12.14 13.61 56.13
CA GLY A 11 -11.39 12.37 56.14
C GLY A 11 -10.51 12.29 54.89
N VAL A 12 -9.20 12.35 55.09
CA VAL A 12 -8.22 12.08 54.02
C VAL A 12 -8.29 10.56 53.75
N ALA A 13 -9.06 10.16 52.77
CA ALA A 13 -8.95 8.82 52.24
C ALA A 13 -7.57 8.70 51.56
N SER A 14 -6.71 7.89 52.15
CA SER A 14 -5.45 7.46 51.51
C SER A 14 -5.79 6.73 50.22
N LEU A 15 -5.52 7.36 49.09
CA LEU A 15 -5.53 6.70 47.78
C LEU A 15 -4.52 5.55 47.85
N PRO A 16 -4.93 4.34 47.45
CA PRO A 16 -3.97 3.25 47.35
C PRO A 16 -2.87 3.71 46.37
N SER A 17 -1.64 3.63 46.80
CA SER A 17 -0.47 3.82 45.96
C SER A 17 -0.63 2.87 44.78
N LEU A 18 -0.77 3.39 43.59
CA LEU A 18 -0.59 2.62 42.36
C LEU A 18 0.85 2.08 42.42
N VAL A 19 1.01 0.87 42.88
CA VAL A 19 2.25 0.12 42.69
C VAL A 19 2.33 -0.08 41.17
N THR A 20 3.09 0.78 40.50
CA THR A 20 3.55 0.47 39.15
C THR A 20 4.35 -0.81 39.28
N ALA A 21 3.76 -1.91 38.82
CA ALA A 21 4.50 -3.15 38.71
C ALA A 21 5.77 -2.84 37.91
N ALA A 22 6.94 -3.03 38.50
CA ALA A 22 8.19 -2.87 37.80
C ALA A 22 8.13 -3.75 36.56
N THR A 23 8.34 -3.16 35.40
CA THR A 23 8.39 -3.91 34.14
C THR A 23 9.53 -4.92 34.28
N VAL A 24 9.18 -6.21 34.38
CA VAL A 24 10.18 -7.28 34.47
C VAL A 24 10.81 -7.44 33.10
N TYR A 25 12.12 -7.21 33.00
CA TYR A 25 12.85 -7.46 31.78
C TYR A 25 12.91 -8.98 31.51
N ARG A 26 12.54 -9.39 30.31
CA ARG A 26 12.51 -10.80 29.88
C ARG A 26 13.62 -11.07 28.88
N THR A 27 14.39 -12.11 29.14
CA THR A 27 15.39 -12.63 28.19
C THR A 27 14.82 -13.78 27.40
N ILE A 28 15.08 -13.80 26.10
CA ILE A 28 14.62 -14.88 25.21
C ILE A 28 15.48 -16.12 25.49
N SER A 29 14.82 -17.22 25.87
CA SER A 29 15.46 -18.52 26.07
C SER A 29 15.39 -19.42 24.85
N LYS A 30 14.35 -19.25 24.02
CA LYS A 30 14.11 -20.08 22.84
C LYS A 30 13.28 -19.33 21.80
N VAL A 31 13.60 -19.55 20.53
CA VAL A 31 12.75 -19.21 19.39
C VAL A 31 12.37 -20.49 18.66
N THR A 32 11.10 -20.63 18.28
CA THR A 32 10.65 -21.76 17.48
C THR A 32 11.34 -21.75 16.12
N ALA A 33 11.87 -22.90 15.71
CA ALA A 33 12.55 -23.05 14.43
C ALA A 33 11.63 -22.68 13.25
N VAL A 34 12.18 -21.93 12.30
CA VAL A 34 11.50 -21.57 11.05
C VAL A 34 12.07 -22.43 9.93
N ALA A 35 11.20 -23.14 9.23
CA ALA A 35 11.56 -23.90 8.03
C ALA A 35 10.49 -23.63 6.96
N VAL A 36 10.93 -23.31 5.74
CA VAL A 36 10.05 -23.01 4.61
C VAL A 36 10.54 -23.67 3.33
N ASP A 37 9.62 -24.12 2.52
CA ASP A 37 9.89 -24.51 1.14
C ASP A 37 9.87 -23.26 0.26
N CYS A 38 10.89 -23.12 -0.60
CA CYS A 38 11.05 -22.00 -1.51
C CYS A 38 11.19 -22.52 -2.95
N PRO A 39 10.33 -22.16 -3.87
CA PRO A 39 10.49 -22.53 -5.27
C PRO A 39 11.81 -22.00 -5.86
N GLU A 40 12.44 -22.81 -6.69
CA GLU A 40 13.67 -22.43 -7.40
C GLU A 40 13.51 -21.09 -8.13
N GLY A 41 14.51 -20.22 -8.01
CA GLY A 41 14.51 -18.89 -8.62
C GLY A 41 13.56 -17.88 -7.98
N THR A 42 12.99 -18.16 -6.81
CA THR A 42 12.12 -17.23 -6.07
C THR A 42 12.69 -16.87 -4.71
N ALA A 43 12.19 -15.79 -4.12
CA ALA A 43 12.50 -15.41 -2.74
C ALA A 43 11.71 -16.27 -1.74
N PRO A 44 12.31 -16.69 -0.62
CA PRO A 44 11.61 -17.42 0.42
C PRO A 44 10.57 -16.52 1.12
N ARG A 45 9.37 -17.03 1.31
CA ARG A 45 8.31 -16.37 2.08
C ARG A 45 8.50 -16.64 3.56
N LEU A 46 9.24 -15.78 4.22
CA LEU A 46 9.54 -15.89 5.64
C LEU A 46 8.45 -15.27 6.50
N PRO A 47 8.15 -15.83 7.68
CA PRO A 47 7.14 -15.27 8.57
C PRO A 47 7.60 -13.93 9.17
N ASN A 48 6.69 -12.98 9.31
CA ASN A 48 6.96 -11.70 9.98
C ASN A 48 7.04 -11.85 11.50
N LEU A 49 6.48 -12.93 12.05
CA LEU A 49 6.40 -13.22 13.47
C LEU A 49 7.00 -14.59 13.75
N VAL A 50 7.73 -14.69 14.84
CA VAL A 50 8.22 -15.97 15.38
C VAL A 50 7.72 -16.16 16.80
N TRP A 51 7.51 -17.41 17.20
CA TRP A 51 7.12 -17.74 18.56
C TRP A 51 8.37 -17.78 19.43
N VAL A 52 8.42 -16.93 20.44
CA VAL A 52 9.51 -16.84 21.40
C VAL A 52 9.05 -17.35 22.77
N THR A 53 9.99 -17.98 23.50
CA THR A 53 9.81 -18.34 24.90
C THR A 53 10.90 -17.65 25.71
N TYR A 54 10.52 -17.01 26.77
CA TYR A 54 11.41 -16.31 27.68
C TYR A 54 11.89 -17.19 28.82
N SER A 55 12.91 -16.75 29.55
CA SER A 55 13.51 -17.47 30.67
C SER A 55 12.54 -17.69 31.85
N ASP A 56 11.50 -16.87 31.97
CA ASP A 56 10.43 -17.02 32.98
C ASP A 56 9.31 -17.99 32.56
N GLY A 57 9.41 -18.59 31.36
CA GLY A 57 8.43 -19.50 30.80
C GLY A 57 7.30 -18.83 30.02
N TYR A 58 7.20 -17.51 30.04
CA TYR A 58 6.21 -16.80 29.21
C TYR A 58 6.56 -16.96 27.73
N SER A 59 5.55 -16.97 26.88
CA SER A 59 5.74 -17.12 25.44
C SER A 59 4.76 -16.26 24.66
N GLU A 60 5.23 -15.69 23.55
CA GLU A 60 4.42 -14.83 22.66
C GLU A 60 4.97 -14.82 21.23
N TYR A 61 4.20 -14.26 20.31
CA TYR A 61 4.70 -13.91 18.99
C TYR A 61 5.46 -12.57 19.04
N ARG A 62 6.67 -12.56 18.48
CA ARG A 62 7.47 -11.35 18.31
C ARG A 62 7.82 -11.13 16.85
N GLN A 63 7.90 -9.88 16.46
CA GLN A 63 8.39 -9.51 15.13
C GLN A 63 9.83 -9.99 14.93
N VAL A 64 10.11 -10.41 13.73
CA VAL A 64 11.45 -10.77 13.29
C VAL A 64 11.80 -9.95 12.06
N ARG A 65 13.04 -9.47 12.04
CA ARG A 65 13.64 -8.88 10.85
C ARG A 65 14.64 -9.88 10.29
N TRP A 66 14.32 -10.42 9.12
CA TRP A 66 15.24 -11.28 8.40
C TRP A 66 16.33 -10.42 7.75
N ALA A 67 17.55 -10.93 7.71
CA ALA A 67 18.61 -10.34 6.91
C ALA A 67 18.09 -10.20 5.49
N ASN A 68 18.45 -9.10 4.82
CA ASN A 68 18.00 -8.83 3.46
C ASN A 68 18.03 -10.12 2.68
N SER A 69 16.88 -10.45 2.10
CA SER A 69 16.83 -11.58 1.18
C SER A 69 18.04 -11.46 0.25
N PRO A 70 18.75 -12.55 -0.01
CA PRO A 70 19.83 -12.51 -0.99
C PRO A 70 19.41 -11.98 -2.38
N LEU A 71 18.20 -11.53 -2.54
CA LEU A 71 17.65 -10.92 -3.77
C LEU A 71 17.66 -9.39 -3.75
N ALA A 72 18.30 -8.74 -2.76
CA ALA A 72 18.29 -7.27 -2.64
C ALA A 72 19.32 -6.55 -3.53
N ASP A 73 20.17 -7.28 -4.23
CA ASP A 73 21.15 -6.74 -5.17
C ASP A 73 21.45 -7.72 -6.33
N GLU A 74 22.15 -7.27 -7.36
CA GLU A 74 22.51 -8.10 -8.53
C GLU A 74 23.31 -9.35 -8.15
N GLN A 75 24.08 -9.25 -7.08
CA GLN A 75 24.84 -10.39 -6.54
C GLN A 75 23.88 -11.40 -5.91
N ALA A 76 22.83 -10.95 -5.30
CA ALA A 76 21.82 -11.78 -4.70
C ALA A 76 20.88 -12.44 -5.73
N GLU A 77 20.60 -11.82 -6.86
CA GLU A 77 19.96 -12.50 -8.00
C GLU A 77 20.84 -13.64 -8.51
N ALA A 78 22.15 -13.38 -8.66
CA ALA A 78 23.13 -14.41 -9.03
C ALA A 78 23.23 -15.51 -7.97
N ASP A 79 23.07 -15.19 -6.69
CA ASP A 79 23.08 -16.15 -5.58
C ASP A 79 21.77 -16.94 -5.48
N ALA A 80 20.62 -16.36 -5.78
CA ALA A 80 19.35 -17.08 -5.88
C ALA A 80 19.36 -18.13 -7.01
N GLN A 81 20.00 -17.81 -8.13
CA GLN A 81 20.22 -18.77 -9.22
C GLN A 81 21.17 -19.91 -8.84
N LYS A 82 21.98 -19.75 -7.75
CA LYS A 82 22.90 -20.77 -7.25
C LYS A 82 22.23 -21.84 -6.36
N HIS A 83 20.96 -21.65 -6.03
CA HIS A 83 20.21 -22.60 -5.20
C HIS A 83 19.23 -23.42 -6.06
N PRO A 84 19.70 -24.49 -6.72
CA PRO A 84 18.83 -25.34 -7.53
C PRO A 84 17.87 -26.15 -6.63
N ALA A 85 16.80 -26.65 -7.24
CA ALA A 85 15.85 -27.52 -6.57
C ALA A 85 16.55 -28.69 -5.88
N GLY A 86 16.19 -28.99 -4.63
CA GLY A 86 16.80 -29.95 -3.76
C GLY A 86 17.91 -29.42 -2.84
N SER A 87 18.39 -28.18 -3.07
CA SER A 87 19.34 -27.53 -2.17
C SER A 87 18.70 -27.03 -0.88
N GLN A 88 19.52 -26.75 0.12
CA GLN A 88 19.09 -26.13 1.38
C GLN A 88 20.08 -25.03 1.76
N TYR A 89 19.56 -23.94 2.34
CA TYR A 89 20.37 -22.85 2.85
C TYR A 89 19.70 -22.16 4.04
N GLU A 90 20.44 -21.31 4.74
CA GLU A 90 19.93 -20.58 5.90
C GLU A 90 19.78 -19.10 5.59
N VAL A 91 18.71 -18.50 6.12
CA VAL A 91 18.55 -17.05 6.18
C VAL A 91 18.61 -16.62 7.64
N GLY A 92 19.55 -15.75 7.96
CA GLY A 92 19.69 -15.16 9.29
C GLY A 92 18.66 -14.05 9.50
N GLY A 93 18.39 -13.77 10.76
CA GLY A 93 17.52 -12.66 11.18
C GLY A 93 17.70 -12.37 12.66
N PHE A 94 16.90 -11.45 13.16
CA PHE A 94 16.86 -11.16 14.58
C PHE A 94 15.44 -10.78 15.04
N VAL A 95 15.14 -11.12 16.28
CA VAL A 95 13.87 -10.76 16.93
C VAL A 95 13.91 -9.29 17.31
N ILE A 96 12.84 -8.58 17.03
CA ILE A 96 12.64 -7.18 17.45
C ILE A 96 12.00 -7.22 18.84
N GLY A 97 12.76 -6.73 19.82
CA GLY A 97 12.31 -6.54 21.18
C GLY A 97 11.83 -5.11 21.47
N ASP A 98 11.59 -4.83 22.74
CA ASP A 98 11.24 -3.53 23.28
C ASP A 98 12.03 -3.25 24.57
N GLU A 99 11.64 -2.23 25.32
CA GLU A 99 12.31 -1.84 26.58
C GLU A 99 12.22 -2.92 27.68
N SER A 100 11.34 -3.90 27.53
CA SER A 100 11.09 -4.98 28.50
C SER A 100 11.55 -6.36 28.04
N THR A 101 12.11 -6.49 26.84
CA THR A 101 12.49 -7.76 26.23
C THR A 101 13.78 -7.64 25.42
N ASP A 102 14.46 -8.78 25.24
CA ASP A 102 15.64 -8.82 24.40
C ASP A 102 15.36 -8.31 22.98
N ASN A 103 16.24 -7.44 22.52
CA ASN A 103 16.24 -6.93 21.16
C ASN A 103 17.49 -7.42 20.41
N GLY A 104 17.31 -7.83 19.16
CA GLY A 104 18.42 -8.33 18.34
C GLY A 104 18.77 -9.80 18.59
N TYR A 105 17.91 -10.57 19.27
CA TYR A 105 18.15 -12.01 19.48
C TYR A 105 18.22 -12.72 18.13
N PRO A 106 19.33 -13.43 17.82
CA PRO A 106 19.56 -14.03 16.51
C PRO A 106 18.62 -15.21 16.27
N VAL A 107 18.09 -15.29 15.06
CA VAL A 107 17.29 -16.42 14.59
C VAL A 107 17.77 -16.86 13.21
N LYS A 108 17.42 -18.09 12.82
CA LYS A 108 17.70 -18.63 11.49
C LYS A 108 16.46 -19.31 10.94
N ALA A 109 16.21 -19.10 9.65
CA ALA A 109 15.26 -19.87 8.89
C ALA A 109 15.98 -20.89 8.01
N GLN A 110 15.51 -22.13 8.01
CA GLN A 110 15.97 -23.18 7.10
C GLN A 110 15.14 -23.12 5.83
N ILE A 111 15.79 -22.94 4.70
CA ILE A 111 15.14 -22.88 3.40
C ILE A 111 15.43 -24.16 2.64
N LYS A 112 14.38 -24.84 2.19
CA LYS A 112 14.49 -25.98 1.27
C LYS A 112 14.01 -25.54 -0.10
N VAL A 113 14.89 -25.60 -1.09
CA VAL A 113 14.53 -25.26 -2.47
C VAL A 113 13.79 -26.41 -3.12
N VAL A 114 12.61 -26.11 -3.66
CA VAL A 114 11.75 -27.09 -4.32
C VAL A 114 11.54 -26.72 -5.78
N ALA A 115 11.31 -27.73 -6.63
CA ALA A 115 10.99 -27.49 -8.03
C ALA A 115 9.58 -26.86 -8.18
N GLY A 116 9.40 -26.07 -9.23
CA GLY A 116 8.13 -25.41 -9.56
C GLY A 116 7.98 -24.03 -8.98
N GLY A 117 6.81 -23.44 -9.09
CA GLY A 117 6.44 -22.13 -8.53
C GLY A 117 5.64 -22.25 -7.24
N TYR A 118 5.36 -21.12 -6.59
CA TYR A 118 4.37 -21.10 -5.51
C TYR A 118 3.01 -21.53 -6.05
N GLN A 119 2.46 -22.57 -5.42
CA GLN A 119 1.15 -23.07 -5.82
C GLN A 119 0.07 -22.09 -5.38
N THR A 120 -0.80 -21.73 -6.33
CA THR A 120 -2.10 -21.16 -6.03
C THR A 120 -3.14 -22.27 -6.00
N PRO A 121 -4.21 -22.15 -5.21
CA PRO A 121 -5.30 -23.13 -5.28
C PRO A 121 -5.78 -23.29 -6.73
N GLU A 122 -5.75 -24.52 -7.26
CA GLU A 122 -6.20 -24.81 -8.64
C GLU A 122 -7.70 -24.67 -8.79
N LYS A 123 -8.43 -24.68 -7.69
CA LYS A 123 -9.88 -24.66 -7.70
C LYS A 123 -10.41 -23.67 -6.69
N GLU A 124 -11.20 -22.73 -7.17
CA GLU A 124 -12.01 -21.89 -6.31
C GLU A 124 -13.07 -22.73 -5.61
N VAL A 125 -13.20 -22.59 -4.31
CA VAL A 125 -14.18 -23.31 -3.49
C VAL A 125 -15.46 -22.51 -3.27
N ALA A 126 -15.45 -21.22 -3.58
CA ALA A 126 -16.59 -20.32 -3.52
C ALA A 126 -16.50 -19.25 -4.60
N HIS A 127 -17.63 -18.92 -5.19
CA HIS A 127 -17.76 -17.82 -6.15
C HIS A 127 -18.75 -16.81 -5.60
N THR A 128 -18.43 -15.53 -5.76
CA THR A 128 -19.38 -14.44 -5.46
C THR A 128 -20.27 -14.19 -6.67
N PHE A 129 -21.51 -13.79 -6.41
CA PHE A 129 -22.34 -13.24 -7.48
C PHE A 129 -21.77 -11.90 -7.95
N SER A 130 -21.90 -11.61 -9.25
CA SER A 130 -21.64 -10.25 -9.73
C SER A 130 -22.65 -9.28 -9.14
N LEU A 131 -22.24 -8.04 -8.93
CA LEU A 131 -23.17 -6.96 -8.52
C LEU A 131 -24.31 -6.78 -9.53
N ALA A 132 -24.07 -7.08 -10.81
CA ALA A 132 -25.08 -7.02 -11.87
C ALA A 132 -26.13 -8.16 -11.77
N ASP A 133 -25.80 -9.25 -11.09
CA ASP A 133 -26.66 -10.45 -10.98
C ASP A 133 -27.56 -10.42 -9.74
N VAL A 134 -27.36 -9.43 -8.84
CA VAL A 134 -28.11 -9.32 -7.59
C VAL A 134 -28.87 -7.99 -7.55
N SER A 135 -30.17 -8.05 -7.43
CA SER A 135 -31.03 -6.88 -7.27
C SER A 135 -31.79 -6.91 -5.94
N ILE A 136 -32.09 -5.73 -5.43
CA ILE A 136 -32.99 -5.55 -4.30
C ILE A 136 -34.30 -5.04 -4.88
N ASP A 137 -35.36 -5.82 -4.71
CA ASP A 137 -36.68 -5.49 -5.24
C ASP A 137 -37.44 -4.52 -4.35
N GLY A 138 -38.33 -3.75 -5.00
CA GLY A 138 -39.28 -2.87 -4.33
C GLY A 138 -38.74 -1.47 -4.00
N ASP A 139 -39.67 -0.60 -3.65
CA ASP A 139 -39.37 0.75 -3.17
C ASP A 139 -39.13 0.69 -1.66
N ASN A 140 -37.87 0.79 -1.27
CA ASN A 140 -37.45 0.70 0.11
C ASN A 140 -36.21 1.59 0.36
N ARG A 141 -35.84 1.73 1.63
CA ARG A 141 -34.72 2.60 2.02
C ARG A 141 -33.40 2.22 1.35
N LEU A 142 -33.12 0.93 1.09
CA LEU A 142 -31.86 0.49 0.48
C LEU A 142 -31.82 0.89 -0.99
N THR A 143 -32.91 0.66 -1.74
CA THR A 143 -32.99 1.07 -3.15
C THR A 143 -32.95 2.58 -3.30
N HIS A 144 -33.63 3.32 -2.41
CA HIS A 144 -33.58 4.77 -2.39
C HIS A 144 -32.14 5.29 -2.13
N ASN A 145 -31.48 4.79 -1.10
CA ASN A 145 -30.11 5.22 -0.79
C ASN A 145 -29.11 4.87 -1.89
N ARG A 146 -29.27 3.71 -2.54
CA ARG A 146 -28.47 3.34 -3.72
C ARG A 146 -28.63 4.35 -4.84
N ASP A 147 -29.87 4.67 -5.20
CA ASP A 147 -30.17 5.56 -6.32
C ASP A 147 -29.69 6.99 -6.06
N GLU A 148 -29.82 7.46 -4.82
CA GLU A 148 -29.24 8.74 -4.39
C GLU A 148 -27.71 8.75 -4.47
N ALA A 149 -27.05 7.67 -4.03
CA ALA A 149 -25.60 7.55 -4.13
C ALA A 149 -25.11 7.54 -5.59
N ILE A 150 -25.83 6.84 -6.49
CA ILE A 150 -25.51 6.83 -7.92
C ILE A 150 -25.69 8.25 -8.51
N ARG A 151 -26.76 8.94 -8.15
CA ARG A 151 -27.03 10.31 -8.60
C ARG A 151 -25.91 11.25 -8.16
N GLU A 152 -25.50 11.16 -6.91
CA GLU A 152 -24.41 11.96 -6.35
C GLU A 152 -23.08 11.69 -7.08
N ILE A 153 -22.70 10.43 -7.25
CA ILE A 153 -21.47 10.04 -7.95
C ILE A 153 -21.47 10.52 -9.41
N CYS A 154 -22.61 10.48 -10.10
CA CYS A 154 -22.75 11.00 -11.45
C CYS A 154 -22.56 12.53 -11.53
N SER A 155 -22.78 13.27 -10.44
CA SER A 155 -22.58 14.73 -10.39
C SER A 155 -21.12 15.15 -10.21
N TRP A 156 -20.24 14.22 -9.84
CA TRP A 156 -18.82 14.51 -9.57
C TRP A 156 -18.04 14.74 -10.86
N ASP A 157 -17.22 15.79 -10.84
CA ASP A 157 -16.36 16.14 -11.96
C ASP A 157 -15.16 15.20 -12.05
N VAL A 158 -15.11 14.41 -13.11
CA VAL A 158 -14.00 13.49 -13.37
C VAL A 158 -12.66 14.21 -13.53
N THR A 159 -12.66 15.47 -13.96
CA THR A 159 -11.43 16.26 -14.09
C THR A 159 -10.81 16.56 -12.73
N GLN A 160 -11.63 16.72 -11.70
CA GLN A 160 -11.18 16.89 -10.32
C GLN A 160 -10.45 15.66 -9.82
N GLN A 161 -10.88 14.45 -10.21
CA GLN A 161 -10.22 13.19 -9.86
C GLN A 161 -8.88 13.00 -10.57
N LEU A 162 -8.72 13.59 -11.75
CA LEU A 162 -7.51 13.50 -12.58
C LEU A 162 -6.51 14.64 -12.34
N TYR A 163 -6.89 15.71 -11.67
CA TYR A 163 -6.09 16.91 -11.47
C TYR A 163 -4.69 16.61 -10.90
N ASN A 164 -4.63 15.89 -9.79
CA ASN A 164 -3.37 15.58 -9.12
C ASN A 164 -2.48 14.62 -9.91
N TYR A 165 -3.04 13.75 -10.72
CA TYR A 165 -2.23 12.93 -11.63
C TYR A 165 -1.56 13.79 -12.68
N ARG A 166 -2.31 14.69 -13.33
CA ARG A 166 -1.72 15.61 -14.30
C ARG A 166 -0.60 16.43 -13.71
N ASP A 167 -0.83 17.02 -12.54
CA ASP A 167 0.18 17.78 -11.81
C ASP A 167 1.42 16.92 -11.50
N THR A 168 1.23 15.70 -11.01
CA THR A 168 2.32 14.77 -10.68
C THR A 168 3.17 14.39 -11.90
N TYR A 169 2.56 14.34 -13.08
CA TYR A 169 3.27 14.04 -14.34
C TYR A 169 3.69 15.29 -15.12
N GLY A 170 3.67 16.46 -14.48
CA GLY A 170 4.14 17.71 -15.06
C GLY A 170 3.30 18.23 -16.22
N LEU A 171 2.08 17.77 -16.36
CA LEU A 171 1.15 18.18 -17.39
C LEU A 171 0.33 19.40 -16.96
N SER A 172 -0.08 20.23 -17.94
CA SER A 172 -0.96 21.36 -17.66
C SER A 172 -2.25 20.91 -16.99
N THR A 173 -2.64 21.55 -15.91
CA THR A 173 -3.92 21.37 -15.22
C THR A 173 -4.99 22.32 -15.68
N GLU A 174 -4.74 23.14 -16.71
CA GLU A 174 -5.72 24.03 -17.33
C GLU A 174 -6.91 23.22 -17.86
N GLY A 175 -8.11 23.69 -17.55
CA GLY A 175 -9.36 22.98 -17.91
C GLY A 175 -9.71 21.79 -16.99
N TYR A 176 -8.94 21.58 -15.92
CA TYR A 176 -9.25 20.60 -14.88
C TYR A 176 -9.65 21.30 -13.58
N THR A 177 -10.71 20.81 -12.96
CA THR A 177 -11.12 21.30 -11.64
C THR A 177 -10.09 20.89 -10.59
N LYS A 178 -9.63 21.85 -9.79
CA LYS A 178 -8.67 21.58 -8.72
C LYS A 178 -9.27 20.60 -7.71
N SER A 179 -8.52 19.56 -7.36
CA SER A 179 -8.91 18.61 -6.31
C SER A 179 -9.03 19.32 -4.96
N ASP A 180 -9.89 18.81 -4.09
CA ASP A 180 -10.14 19.37 -2.76
C ASP A 180 -10.12 18.30 -1.65
N GLY A 181 -10.45 18.70 -0.43
CA GLY A 181 -10.51 17.82 0.72
C GLY A 181 -9.20 17.09 0.97
N TRP A 182 -9.27 15.79 1.18
CA TRP A 182 -8.11 14.95 1.41
C TRP A 182 -7.27 14.69 0.16
N ASP A 183 -7.82 14.96 -1.00
CA ASP A 183 -7.11 14.94 -2.28
C ASP A 183 -6.64 16.33 -2.74
N SER A 184 -6.74 17.36 -1.88
CA SER A 184 -6.19 18.68 -2.18
C SER A 184 -4.71 18.59 -2.58
N PRO A 185 -4.23 19.40 -3.55
CA PRO A 185 -2.85 19.33 -4.05
C PRO A 185 -1.76 19.45 -3.00
N ASP A 186 -2.05 20.05 -1.86
CA ASP A 186 -1.16 20.24 -0.72
C ASP A 186 -1.26 19.14 0.36
N THR A 187 -2.10 18.11 0.15
CA THR A 187 -2.16 16.97 1.06
C THR A 187 -1.18 15.86 0.67
N LYS A 188 -0.90 14.98 1.64
CA LYS A 188 0.02 13.84 1.50
C LYS A 188 -0.68 12.53 1.14
N LEU A 189 -2.01 12.59 0.94
CA LEU A 189 -2.84 11.43 0.68
C LEU A 189 -3.48 11.48 -0.72
N LYS A 190 -2.99 12.36 -1.58
CA LYS A 190 -3.49 12.52 -2.94
C LYS A 190 -3.59 11.19 -3.68
N GLY A 191 -4.70 11.00 -4.41
CA GLY A 191 -4.96 9.80 -5.19
C GLY A 191 -5.73 8.70 -4.47
N HIS A 192 -5.91 8.78 -3.13
CA HIS A 192 -6.75 7.81 -2.45
C HIS A 192 -8.24 8.00 -2.78
N GLY A 193 -8.72 9.24 -2.82
CA GLY A 193 -10.10 9.58 -3.19
C GLY A 193 -10.39 9.21 -4.63
N SER A 194 -9.46 9.47 -5.55
CA SER A 194 -9.58 9.03 -6.96
C SER A 194 -9.67 7.51 -7.08
N GLY A 195 -8.93 6.75 -6.25
CA GLY A 195 -9.05 5.29 -6.20
C GLY A 195 -10.44 4.85 -5.74
N HIS A 196 -10.96 5.44 -4.67
CA HIS A 196 -12.34 5.20 -4.21
C HIS A 196 -13.37 5.59 -5.25
N TYR A 197 -13.16 6.71 -5.95
CA TYR A 197 -14.04 7.15 -7.03
C TYR A 197 -14.10 6.11 -8.15
N MET A 198 -12.96 5.55 -8.58
CA MET A 198 -12.94 4.47 -9.58
C MET A 198 -13.76 3.26 -9.15
N SER A 199 -13.60 2.81 -7.91
CA SER A 199 -14.44 1.74 -7.34
C SER A 199 -15.91 2.11 -7.35
N ALA A 200 -16.25 3.34 -6.93
CA ALA A 200 -17.62 3.80 -6.84
C ALA A 200 -18.32 3.88 -8.21
N ILE A 201 -17.65 4.45 -9.24
CA ILE A 201 -18.24 4.53 -10.58
C ILE A 201 -18.38 3.16 -11.25
N ALA A 202 -17.45 2.23 -11.00
CA ALA A 202 -17.52 0.88 -11.52
C ALA A 202 -18.71 0.08 -10.92
N GLN A 203 -18.85 0.13 -9.59
CA GLN A 203 -19.94 -0.54 -8.89
C GLN A 203 -21.30 0.13 -9.21
N ALA A 204 -21.35 1.47 -9.27
CA ALA A 204 -22.54 2.20 -9.69
C ALA A 204 -22.96 1.82 -11.12
N TYR A 205 -22.00 1.68 -12.04
CA TYR A 205 -22.26 1.25 -13.41
C TYR A 205 -22.92 -0.13 -13.48
N ALA A 206 -22.45 -1.06 -12.67
CA ALA A 206 -22.99 -2.43 -12.62
C ALA A 206 -24.47 -2.45 -12.21
N VAL A 207 -24.89 -1.58 -11.29
CA VAL A 207 -26.23 -1.60 -10.68
C VAL A 207 -27.15 -0.46 -11.16
N ALA A 208 -26.65 0.49 -11.94
CA ALA A 208 -27.46 1.62 -12.45
C ALA A 208 -28.51 1.11 -13.44
N THR A 209 -29.77 1.50 -13.19
CA THR A 209 -30.91 1.21 -14.06
C THR A 209 -31.30 2.38 -14.95
N ASN A 210 -30.92 3.62 -14.58
CA ASN A 210 -31.17 4.81 -15.36
C ASN A 210 -30.16 4.92 -16.53
N PRO A 211 -30.60 4.97 -17.80
CA PRO A 211 -29.70 5.00 -18.94
C PRO A 211 -28.81 6.25 -19.01
N GLU A 212 -29.30 7.41 -18.56
CA GLU A 212 -28.53 8.65 -18.56
C GLU A 212 -27.38 8.59 -17.56
N GLN A 213 -27.66 8.10 -16.34
CA GLN A 213 -26.63 7.88 -15.31
C GLN A 213 -25.59 6.85 -15.80
N LYS A 214 -26.06 5.76 -16.42
CA LYS A 214 -25.18 4.73 -16.98
C LYS A 214 -24.27 5.30 -18.08
N ALA A 215 -24.77 6.21 -18.92
CA ALA A 215 -23.97 6.90 -19.94
C ALA A 215 -22.90 7.81 -19.33
N ILE A 216 -23.24 8.58 -18.28
CA ILE A 216 -22.29 9.42 -17.55
C ILE A 216 -21.18 8.56 -16.91
N LEU A 217 -21.56 7.50 -16.21
CA LEU A 217 -20.60 6.58 -15.58
C LEU A 217 -19.66 5.94 -16.61
N ARG A 218 -20.20 5.49 -17.76
CA ARG A 218 -19.42 4.98 -18.89
C ARG A 218 -18.37 5.99 -19.37
N GLN A 219 -18.79 7.23 -19.59
CA GLN A 219 -17.90 8.30 -20.03
C GLN A 219 -16.78 8.55 -19.01
N ASN A 220 -17.12 8.62 -17.72
CA ASN A 220 -16.17 8.88 -16.65
C ASN A 220 -15.18 7.73 -16.48
N ILE A 221 -15.65 6.47 -16.51
CA ILE A 221 -14.77 5.28 -16.48
C ILE A 221 -13.79 5.29 -17.64
N THR A 222 -14.31 5.47 -18.87
CA THR A 222 -13.50 5.48 -20.08
C THR A 222 -12.44 6.58 -20.02
N ARG A 223 -12.80 7.78 -19.56
CA ARG A 223 -11.87 8.89 -19.42
C ARG A 223 -10.79 8.61 -18.37
N MET A 224 -11.18 8.15 -17.17
CA MET A 224 -10.24 7.80 -16.11
C MET A 224 -9.18 6.81 -16.59
N VAL A 225 -9.61 5.68 -17.18
CA VAL A 225 -8.69 4.64 -17.63
C VAL A 225 -7.77 5.12 -18.74
N ASN A 226 -8.29 5.84 -19.73
CA ASN A 226 -7.48 6.33 -20.84
C ASN A 226 -6.45 7.35 -20.40
N GLU A 227 -6.81 8.33 -19.57
CA GLU A 227 -5.87 9.35 -19.10
C GLU A 227 -4.83 8.74 -18.13
N LEU A 228 -5.24 7.86 -17.21
CA LEU A 228 -4.28 7.17 -16.32
C LEU A 228 -3.27 6.34 -17.12
N ARG A 229 -3.70 5.67 -18.21
CA ARG A 229 -2.78 4.94 -19.07
C ARG A 229 -1.79 5.85 -19.77
N GLN A 230 -2.25 6.98 -20.29
CA GLN A 230 -1.36 7.97 -20.92
C GLN A 230 -0.30 8.49 -19.94
N TYR A 231 -0.67 8.76 -18.69
CA TYR A 231 0.29 9.19 -17.67
C TYR A 231 1.28 8.08 -17.32
N GLN A 232 0.80 6.86 -17.15
CA GLN A 232 1.66 5.72 -16.86
C GLN A 232 2.69 5.47 -17.97
N GLU A 233 2.31 5.60 -19.23
CA GLU A 233 3.20 5.42 -20.38
C GLU A 233 4.34 6.44 -20.43
N MET A 234 4.23 7.60 -19.77
CA MET A 234 5.32 8.56 -19.62
C MET A 234 6.50 8.00 -18.80
N THR A 235 6.26 6.92 -18.04
CA THR A 235 7.32 6.21 -17.30
C THR A 235 7.99 5.09 -18.08
N PHE A 236 7.59 4.86 -19.34
CA PHE A 236 8.12 3.77 -20.18
C PHE A 236 9.36 4.23 -20.95
N VAL A 237 10.43 4.50 -20.22
CA VAL A 237 11.65 5.03 -20.79
C VAL A 237 12.75 3.98 -20.78
N TYR A 238 13.28 3.67 -21.97
CA TYR A 238 14.40 2.76 -22.12
C TYR A 238 15.72 3.44 -21.75
N ASN A 239 16.43 2.87 -20.78
CA ASN A 239 17.76 3.30 -20.41
C ASN A 239 18.81 2.53 -21.25
N LYS A 240 19.56 3.26 -22.08
CA LYS A 240 20.55 2.67 -23.00
C LYS A 240 21.79 2.10 -22.27
N GLU A 241 22.14 2.68 -21.12
CA GLU A 241 23.28 2.25 -20.32
C GLU A 241 22.96 0.95 -19.58
N LEU A 242 21.77 0.88 -18.98
CA LEU A 242 21.27 -0.30 -18.29
C LEU A 242 20.74 -1.38 -19.23
N LYS A 243 20.55 -1.06 -20.53
CA LYS A 243 19.98 -1.95 -21.57
C LYS A 243 18.59 -2.53 -21.20
N ARG A 244 17.80 -1.81 -20.42
CA ARG A 244 16.44 -2.12 -20.00
C ARG A 244 15.65 -0.84 -19.76
N ASN A 245 14.37 -0.97 -19.49
CA ASN A 245 13.60 0.18 -19.04
C ASN A 245 14.14 0.70 -17.68
N TRP A 246 13.99 2.00 -17.46
CA TRP A 246 14.20 2.61 -16.17
C TRP A 246 13.16 2.03 -15.21
N GLU A 247 13.57 1.42 -14.11
CA GLU A 247 12.72 0.69 -13.19
C GLU A 247 12.61 1.38 -11.82
N ALA A 248 11.65 0.94 -11.00
CA ALA A 248 11.45 1.47 -9.66
C ALA A 248 12.72 1.44 -8.78
N ARG A 249 13.57 0.42 -8.94
CA ARG A 249 14.84 0.27 -8.20
C ARG A 249 15.90 1.31 -8.57
N ASP A 250 15.77 1.98 -9.71
CA ASP A 250 16.78 2.90 -10.23
C ASP A 250 16.59 4.34 -9.76
N PHE A 251 15.40 4.72 -9.29
CA PHE A 251 15.16 6.09 -8.92
C PHE A 251 15.60 6.41 -7.48
N ALA A 252 15.99 7.66 -7.34
CA ALA A 252 16.31 8.34 -6.11
C ALA A 252 17.34 7.62 -5.25
N PRO A 253 18.63 7.74 -5.58
CA PRO A 253 19.72 7.35 -4.71
C PRO A 253 19.51 7.92 -3.29
N GLU A 254 19.79 7.13 -2.27
CA GLU A 254 19.59 7.54 -0.86
C GLU A 254 20.22 8.90 -0.51
N ALA A 255 21.34 9.25 -1.14
CA ALA A 255 22.02 10.53 -0.94
C ALA A 255 21.16 11.72 -1.35
N GLU A 256 20.50 11.65 -2.51
CA GLU A 256 19.62 12.72 -3.00
C GLU A 256 18.40 12.87 -2.11
N LEU A 257 17.80 11.76 -1.68
CA LEU A 257 16.64 11.79 -0.80
C LEU A 257 16.96 12.29 0.61
N ARG A 258 18.17 12.04 1.12
CA ARG A 258 18.60 12.56 2.44
C ARG A 258 18.71 14.07 2.45
N GLU A 259 19.08 14.67 1.33
CA GLU A 259 19.20 16.12 1.17
C GLU A 259 17.83 16.77 0.91
N MET A 260 16.84 16.01 0.46
CA MET A 260 15.47 16.50 0.31
C MET A 260 14.87 16.81 1.68
N LYS A 261 14.96 18.05 2.06
CA LYS A 261 14.16 18.58 3.16
C LYS A 261 12.72 18.58 2.69
N GLY A 262 11.85 17.84 3.38
CA GLY A 262 10.48 17.50 3.05
C GLY A 262 9.52 18.64 2.65
N THR A 263 9.93 19.50 1.73
CA THR A 263 9.09 20.54 1.15
C THR A 263 8.52 20.07 -0.17
N TRP A 264 7.27 20.43 -0.47
CA TRP A 264 6.67 20.16 -1.78
C TRP A 264 7.52 20.67 -2.94
N ALA A 265 8.25 21.76 -2.76
CA ALA A 265 9.17 22.31 -3.77
C ALA A 265 10.27 21.31 -4.17
N ALA A 266 10.72 20.46 -3.25
CA ALA A 266 11.69 19.42 -3.56
C ALA A 266 11.12 18.36 -4.51
N PHE A 267 9.80 18.13 -4.50
CA PHE A 267 9.13 17.20 -5.39
C PHE A 267 8.74 17.81 -6.74
N ASP A 268 8.66 19.14 -6.84
CA ASP A 268 8.28 19.83 -8.09
C ASP A 268 9.28 19.57 -9.21
N GLU A 269 10.55 19.35 -8.90
CA GLU A 269 11.55 18.99 -9.89
C GLU A 269 11.29 17.60 -10.48
N TYR A 270 10.88 16.65 -9.67
CA TYR A 270 10.56 15.30 -10.14
C TYR A 270 9.33 15.24 -11.05
N LYS A 271 8.40 16.17 -10.90
CA LYS A 271 7.23 16.27 -11.80
C LYS A 271 7.63 16.60 -13.23
N LYS A 272 8.78 17.22 -13.43
CA LYS A 272 9.33 17.51 -14.78
C LYS A 272 9.98 16.28 -15.42
N HIS A 273 10.21 15.24 -14.62
CA HIS A 273 10.93 14.03 -15.01
C HIS A 273 10.15 12.77 -14.62
N PRO A 274 8.91 12.57 -15.13
CA PRO A 274 8.10 11.40 -14.79
C PRO A 274 8.75 10.08 -15.22
N GLU A 275 9.67 10.10 -16.19
CA GLU A 275 10.50 8.97 -16.57
C GLU A 275 11.32 8.41 -15.42
N LEU A 276 11.67 9.24 -14.44
CA LEU A 276 12.40 8.82 -13.24
C LEU A 276 11.54 8.13 -12.19
N TYR A 277 10.21 8.05 -12.38
CA TYR A 277 9.36 7.29 -11.46
C TYR A 277 9.54 5.77 -11.60
N GLY A 278 10.10 5.33 -12.70
CA GLY A 278 10.29 3.93 -13.02
C GLY A 278 9.07 3.31 -13.73
N TYR A 279 9.37 2.33 -14.58
CA TYR A 279 8.38 1.65 -15.43
C TYR A 279 7.14 1.20 -14.66
N GLY A 280 5.99 1.59 -15.14
CA GLY A 280 4.69 1.16 -14.64
C GLY A 280 4.11 1.98 -13.49
N TYR A 281 4.84 2.98 -12.97
CA TYR A 281 4.30 3.83 -11.90
C TYR A 281 3.06 4.59 -12.34
N ILE A 282 2.04 4.57 -11.50
CA ILE A 282 0.86 5.44 -11.61
C ILE A 282 0.37 5.82 -10.20
N ASN A 283 0.47 7.08 -9.87
CA ASN A 283 -0.04 7.64 -8.61
C ASN A 283 -0.26 9.16 -8.78
N ALA A 284 -1.06 9.73 -7.90
CA ALA A 284 -1.28 11.17 -7.80
C ALA A 284 -0.19 11.90 -6.96
N ILE A 285 0.86 11.19 -6.58
CA ILE A 285 2.04 11.73 -5.88
C ILE A 285 3.30 11.17 -6.51
N PRO A 286 4.43 11.90 -6.52
CA PRO A 286 5.70 11.41 -7.05
C PRO A 286 6.21 10.16 -6.33
N ALA A 287 6.88 9.27 -7.07
CA ALA A 287 7.39 7.99 -6.57
C ALA A 287 8.36 8.14 -5.38
N GLN A 288 9.03 9.28 -5.28
CA GLN A 288 9.96 9.62 -4.20
C GLN A 288 9.33 9.59 -2.81
N HIS A 289 8.00 9.77 -2.71
CA HIS A 289 7.29 9.58 -1.43
C HIS A 289 7.38 8.13 -0.92
N CYS A 290 7.38 7.15 -1.81
CA CYS A 290 7.59 5.75 -1.43
C CYS A 290 9.00 5.55 -0.89
N ALA A 291 10.00 6.12 -1.56
CA ALA A 291 11.40 6.03 -1.12
C ALA A 291 11.63 6.68 0.26
N LEU A 292 10.96 7.78 0.58
CA LEU A 292 11.08 8.41 1.90
C LEU A 292 10.59 7.47 3.03
N ILE A 293 9.51 6.71 2.80
CA ILE A 293 9.06 5.69 3.78
C ILE A 293 10.09 4.60 3.94
N GLU A 294 10.67 4.12 2.85
CA GLU A 294 11.69 3.08 2.86
C GLU A 294 12.96 3.51 3.62
N MET A 295 13.24 4.81 3.66
CA MET A 295 14.31 5.40 4.46
C MET A 295 13.92 5.60 5.94
N TYR A 296 12.82 5.02 6.40
CA TYR A 296 12.29 5.14 7.74
C TYR A 296 12.02 6.59 8.18
N ARG A 297 11.65 7.46 7.24
CA ARG A 297 11.20 8.80 7.56
C ARG A 297 9.88 8.70 8.33
N ALA A 298 9.87 9.29 9.52
CA ALA A 298 8.69 9.28 10.35
C ALA A 298 7.54 10.05 9.68
N TYR A 299 6.32 9.54 9.85
CA TYR A 299 5.13 10.28 9.54
C TYR A 299 5.06 11.54 10.41
N ASN A 300 5.34 12.68 9.81
CA ASN A 300 5.21 13.97 10.46
C ASN A 300 5.01 15.09 9.43
N ASN A 301 4.76 16.30 9.93
CA ASN A 301 4.52 17.44 9.07
C ASN A 301 5.79 17.97 8.38
N SER A 302 6.97 17.72 8.95
CA SER A 302 8.23 18.22 8.40
C SER A 302 8.75 17.38 7.24
N ASP A 303 8.53 16.06 7.25
CA ASP A 303 9.07 15.15 6.23
C ASP A 303 8.12 14.90 5.05
N TRP A 304 6.92 15.45 5.10
CA TRP A 304 5.92 15.38 4.01
C TRP A 304 5.60 13.95 3.52
N VAL A 305 5.75 12.98 4.41
CA VAL A 305 5.43 11.59 4.14
C VAL A 305 4.21 11.16 4.93
N TRP A 306 3.26 10.48 4.28
CA TRP A 306 2.16 9.83 4.96
C TRP A 306 2.01 8.38 4.47
N ALA A 307 1.12 8.12 3.52
CA ALA A 307 0.73 6.77 3.16
C ALA A 307 0.69 6.55 1.63
N PRO A 308 1.84 6.68 0.91
CA PRO A 308 1.87 6.55 -0.54
C PRO A 308 1.38 5.17 -1.00
N TYR A 309 1.73 4.09 -0.31
CA TYR A 309 1.26 2.74 -0.63
C TYR A 309 -0.22 2.52 -0.35
N TYR A 310 -0.80 3.26 0.59
CA TYR A 310 -2.25 3.27 0.79
C TYR A 310 -2.97 3.86 -0.42
N SER A 311 -2.48 4.98 -0.97
CA SER A 311 -3.04 5.56 -2.19
C SER A 311 -2.91 4.59 -3.37
N VAL A 312 -1.74 3.95 -3.56
CA VAL A 312 -1.54 2.89 -4.57
C VAL A 312 -2.57 1.77 -4.40
N HIS A 313 -2.77 1.27 -3.19
CA HIS A 313 -3.74 0.21 -2.92
C HIS A 313 -5.17 0.62 -3.36
N LYS A 314 -5.59 1.87 -3.07
CA LYS A 314 -6.92 2.35 -3.47
C LYS A 314 -7.06 2.45 -4.99
N GLN A 315 -6.01 2.88 -5.67
CA GLN A 315 -6.00 2.95 -7.14
C GLN A 315 -6.04 1.57 -7.79
N LEU A 316 -5.28 0.61 -7.27
CA LEU A 316 -5.33 -0.78 -7.75
C LEU A 316 -6.72 -1.38 -7.54
N ALA A 317 -7.34 -1.15 -6.38
CA ALA A 317 -8.70 -1.61 -6.11
C ALA A 317 -9.69 -1.02 -7.13
N GLY A 318 -9.63 0.30 -7.38
CA GLY A 318 -10.51 0.96 -8.35
C GLY A 318 -10.33 0.45 -9.79
N LEU A 319 -9.09 0.22 -10.21
CA LEU A 319 -8.80 -0.35 -11.54
C LEU A 319 -9.31 -1.79 -11.69
N ILE A 320 -9.18 -2.61 -10.64
CA ILE A 320 -9.70 -3.97 -10.61
C ILE A 320 -11.23 -3.97 -10.63
N ASP A 321 -11.87 -3.06 -9.88
CA ASP A 321 -13.33 -2.92 -9.89
C ASP A 321 -13.84 -2.51 -11.29
N ILE A 322 -13.17 -1.59 -11.96
CA ILE A 322 -13.49 -1.25 -13.37
C ILE A 322 -13.38 -2.48 -14.25
N ALA A 323 -12.29 -3.21 -14.17
CA ALA A 323 -12.07 -4.41 -14.96
C ALA A 323 -13.11 -5.52 -14.69
N THR A 324 -13.67 -5.54 -13.47
CA THR A 324 -14.65 -6.54 -13.04
C THR A 324 -16.07 -6.18 -13.43
N TYR A 325 -16.44 -4.90 -13.34
CA TYR A 325 -17.84 -4.48 -13.40
C TYR A 325 -18.22 -3.71 -14.68
N PHE A 326 -17.24 -3.27 -15.46
CA PHE A 326 -17.50 -2.55 -16.69
C PHE A 326 -17.70 -3.52 -17.86
N ASP A 327 -18.50 -3.14 -18.87
CA ASP A 327 -18.85 -4.02 -19.99
C ASP A 327 -18.05 -3.76 -21.27
N ASP A 328 -17.17 -2.76 -21.28
CA ASP A 328 -16.27 -2.48 -22.40
C ASP A 328 -14.96 -3.23 -22.23
N LYS A 329 -14.78 -4.29 -23.00
CA LYS A 329 -13.61 -5.17 -22.89
C LYS A 329 -12.29 -4.44 -23.11
N GLU A 330 -12.21 -3.48 -24.03
CA GLU A 330 -10.97 -2.73 -24.28
C GLU A 330 -10.56 -1.93 -23.05
N ILE A 331 -11.52 -1.26 -22.42
CA ILE A 331 -11.30 -0.47 -21.23
C ILE A 331 -10.97 -1.35 -20.02
N CYS A 332 -11.65 -2.50 -19.88
CA CYS A 332 -11.34 -3.49 -18.84
C CYS A 332 -9.91 -4.02 -18.96
N ASP A 333 -9.51 -4.45 -20.15
CA ASP A 333 -8.16 -4.96 -20.42
C ASP A 333 -7.11 -3.87 -20.15
N LYS A 334 -7.40 -2.62 -20.51
CA LYS A 334 -6.52 -1.47 -20.25
C LYS A 334 -6.40 -1.17 -18.76
N ALA A 335 -7.49 -1.23 -17.99
CA ALA A 335 -7.48 -1.06 -16.54
C ALA A 335 -6.64 -2.15 -15.86
N LEU A 336 -6.80 -3.41 -16.27
CA LEU A 336 -5.96 -4.52 -15.79
C LEU A 336 -4.50 -4.34 -16.15
N LEU A 337 -4.19 -3.83 -17.35
CA LEU A 337 -2.82 -3.57 -17.77
C LEU A 337 -2.17 -2.47 -16.91
N ILE A 338 -2.90 -1.38 -16.63
CA ILE A 338 -2.44 -0.32 -15.71
C ILE A 338 -2.16 -0.92 -14.32
N ALA A 339 -3.09 -1.69 -13.79
CA ALA A 339 -2.95 -2.33 -12.49
C ALA A 339 -1.77 -3.31 -12.43
N LYS A 340 -1.57 -4.12 -13.49
CA LYS A 340 -0.45 -5.05 -13.63
C LYS A 340 0.89 -4.31 -13.65
N ASP A 341 1.03 -3.27 -14.48
CA ASP A 341 2.27 -2.52 -14.59
C ASP A 341 2.61 -1.83 -13.27
N MET A 342 1.61 -1.25 -12.58
CA MET A 342 1.81 -0.70 -11.23
C MET A 342 2.15 -1.79 -10.20
N GLY A 343 1.52 -2.95 -10.29
CA GLY A 343 1.86 -4.11 -9.45
C GLY A 343 3.30 -4.57 -9.65
N LEU A 344 3.79 -4.58 -10.90
CA LEU A 344 5.19 -4.87 -11.22
C LEU A 344 6.13 -3.79 -10.65
N TRP A 345 5.74 -2.52 -10.71
CA TRP A 345 6.49 -1.44 -10.06
C TRP A 345 6.63 -1.65 -8.55
N VAL A 346 5.53 -1.96 -7.87
CA VAL A 346 5.52 -2.25 -6.42
C VAL A 346 6.38 -3.47 -6.12
N TRP A 347 6.23 -4.55 -6.90
CA TRP A 347 7.04 -5.75 -6.74
C TRP A 347 8.53 -5.45 -6.91
N ASN A 348 8.92 -4.77 -7.97
CA ASN A 348 10.29 -4.38 -8.24
C ASN A 348 10.87 -3.56 -7.07
N ARG A 349 10.11 -2.59 -6.58
CA ARG A 349 10.52 -1.74 -5.46
C ARG A 349 10.70 -2.51 -4.17
N MET A 350 9.75 -3.40 -3.83
CA MET A 350 9.79 -4.20 -2.61
C MET A 350 10.84 -5.30 -2.67
N HIS A 351 11.18 -5.76 -3.86
CA HIS A 351 12.11 -6.86 -4.07
C HIS A 351 13.57 -6.41 -4.00
N TYR A 352 13.87 -5.21 -4.50
CA TYR A 352 15.23 -4.70 -4.61
C TYR A 352 15.60 -3.63 -3.58
N ARG A 353 14.69 -3.27 -2.70
CA ARG A 353 14.88 -2.29 -1.65
C ARG A 353 14.48 -2.84 -0.29
#